data_5dd62377000c1f2b89d3e5c2f44db65c
#
_entry.id   5dd62377000c1f2b89d3e5c2f44db65c
#
_cell.length_a   1.000
_cell.length_b   1.000
_cell.length_c   1.000
_cell.angle_alpha   90.00
_cell.angle_beta   90.00
_cell.angle_gamma   90.00
#
_symmetry.space_group_name_H-M   'P 1'
#
loop_
_entity.id
_entity.type
_entity.pdbx_description
1 polymer ?
#
loop_
_entity_poly.entity_id
_entity_poly.type
_entity_poly.pdbx_seq_one_letter_code
_entity_poly.pdbx_strand_id
1 'polypeptide(L)'
;MKRQETIEQKLSVLKPQYLEIINDSPLHNGHNSSPANGESHFTIKILADSLLPHPLLDQHKIIKNLLKEEFSRGLHALSIIIVK
;
A
#
# COMPACT_ATOMS: atom_id res chain seq x y z
N MET A 1 -7.86 5.52 -12.89
CA MET A 1 -7.40 5.93 -11.56
C MET A 1 -6.05 5.30 -11.28
N LYS A 2 -5.13 6.07 -10.73
CA LYS A 2 -3.81 5.53 -10.43
C LYS A 2 -3.89 4.61 -9.23
N ARG A 3 -2.96 3.65 -9.16
CA ARG A 3 -2.96 2.69 -8.07
C ARG A 3 -2.83 3.36 -6.71
N GLN A 4 -2.07 4.44 -6.61
CA GLN A 4 -1.94 5.17 -5.37
C GLN A 4 -3.30 5.66 -4.86
N GLU A 5 -4.13 6.16 -5.75
CA GLU A 5 -5.46 6.62 -5.38
C GLU A 5 -6.36 5.45 -4.97
N THR A 6 -6.23 4.34 -5.67
CA THR A 6 -7.00 3.14 -5.34
C THR A 6 -6.61 2.62 -3.95
N ILE A 7 -5.32 2.60 -3.66
CA ILE A 7 -4.84 2.18 -2.35
C ILE A 7 -5.40 3.10 -1.27
N GLU A 8 -5.35 4.39 -1.51
CA GLU A 8 -5.86 5.36 -0.56
C GLU A 8 -7.34 5.13 -0.28
N GLN A 9 -8.11 4.91 -1.33
CA GLN A 9 -9.54 4.66 -1.17
C GLN A 9 -9.82 3.38 -0.38
N LYS A 10 -9.09 2.33 -0.68
CA LYS A 10 -9.31 1.06 0.01
C LYS A 10 -8.93 1.14 1.48
N LEU A 11 -7.89 1.89 1.80
CA LEU A 11 -7.47 2.03 3.19
C LEU A 11 -8.31 3.05 3.95
N SER A 12 -9.08 3.86 3.27
CA SER A 12 -9.94 4.84 3.94
C SER A 12 -11.00 4.19 4.81
N VAL A 13 -11.33 2.93 4.56
CA VAL A 13 -12.28 2.21 5.41
C VAL A 13 -11.77 2.07 6.84
N LEU A 14 -10.47 2.16 7.02
CA LEU A 14 -9.86 2.09 8.35
C LEU A 14 -9.91 3.43 9.09
N LYS A 15 -10.32 4.48 8.41
CA LYS A 15 -10.38 5.85 8.93
C LYS A 15 -9.06 6.24 9.58
N PRO A 16 -7.96 6.19 8.84
CA PRO A 16 -6.65 6.46 9.43
C PRO A 16 -6.50 7.92 9.85
N GLN A 17 -5.84 8.12 10.97
CA GLN A 17 -5.50 9.46 11.43
C GLN A 17 -4.32 10.00 10.63
N TYR A 18 -3.49 9.10 10.12
CA TYR A 18 -2.39 9.46 9.26
C TYR A 18 -2.23 8.39 8.20
N LEU A 19 -2.05 8.81 6.97
CA LEU A 19 -1.82 7.88 5.88
C LEU A 19 -0.92 8.56 4.85
N GLU A 20 0.22 7.91 4.58
CA GLU A 20 1.12 8.36 3.54
C GLU A 20 1.39 7.19 2.62
N ILE A 21 1.25 7.39 1.33
CA ILE A 21 1.47 6.35 0.33
C ILE A 21 2.59 6.83 -0.58
N ILE A 22 3.68 6.06 -0.61
CA ILE A 22 4.86 6.42 -1.38
C ILE A 22 5.02 5.42 -2.50
N ASN A 23 5.13 5.92 -3.72
CA ASN A 23 5.36 5.06 -4.88
C ASN A 23 6.87 4.87 -5.01
N ASP A 24 7.32 3.66 -4.65
CA ASP A 24 8.73 3.30 -4.70
C ASP A 24 9.08 2.53 -5.96
N SER A 25 8.21 2.51 -6.93
CA SER A 25 8.46 1.76 -8.15
C SER A 25 9.78 2.20 -8.77
N PRO A 26 10.55 1.24 -9.29
CA PRO A 26 11.83 1.59 -9.86
C PRO A 26 11.67 2.56 -11.00
N LEU A 27 12.28 3.71 -10.84
CA LEU A 27 12.31 4.67 -11.90
C LEU A 27 13.50 4.41 -12.76
N HIS A 28 13.95 3.23 -12.79
CA HIS A 28 15.06 2.89 -13.56
C HIS A 28 14.71 2.89 -14.96
N ASN A 29 14.60 3.83 -15.30
CA ASN A 29 14.62 4.15 -16.37
C ASN A 29 15.31 3.39 -17.34
N GLY A 30 14.91 3.24 -18.40
CA GLY A 30 15.48 2.45 -19.39
C GLY A 30 15.20 1.00 -19.28
N HIS A 31 14.64 0.59 -18.21
CA HIS A 31 14.26 -0.76 -18.13
C HIS A 31 12.88 -0.90 -18.63
N ASN A 32 12.80 -1.36 -19.76
CA ASN A 32 11.55 -1.51 -20.37
C ASN A 32 10.74 -2.55 -19.80
N SER A 33 11.27 -3.33 -18.96
CA SER A 33 10.51 -4.41 -18.39
C SER A 33 9.58 -3.96 -17.29
N SER A 34 9.50 -2.71 -17.03
CA SER A 34 8.59 -2.27 -15.99
C SER A 34 7.18 -2.25 -16.53
N PRO A 35 6.41 -3.27 -16.28
CA PRO A 35 5.11 -3.38 -16.92
C PRO A 35 4.08 -2.51 -16.28
N ALA A 36 4.29 -2.14 -15.06
CA ALA A 36 3.25 -1.49 -14.31
C ALA A 36 3.31 0.02 -14.40
N ASN A 37 4.04 0.55 -15.35
CA ASN A 37 4.10 1.98 -15.52
C ASN A 37 4.48 2.71 -14.25
N GLY A 38 5.34 2.11 -13.46
CA GLY A 38 5.75 2.73 -12.23
C GLY A 38 4.78 2.56 -11.08
N GLU A 39 3.93 1.54 -11.14
CA GLU A 39 2.95 1.31 -10.08
C GLU A 39 3.09 -0.08 -9.46
N SER A 40 4.30 -0.57 -9.33
CA SER A 40 4.53 -1.93 -8.86
C SER A 40 4.99 -2.03 -7.41
N HIS A 41 5.59 -0.97 -6.87
CA HIS A 41 6.16 -1.01 -5.52
C HIS A 41 5.70 0.20 -4.73
N PHE A 42 5.13 -0.04 -3.55
CA PHE A 42 4.63 1.05 -2.72
C PHE A 42 5.02 0.87 -1.26
N THR A 43 5.15 1.97 -0.55
CA THR A 43 5.31 1.99 0.90
C THR A 43 4.11 2.71 1.48
N ILE A 44 3.51 2.13 2.51
CA ILE A 44 2.39 2.74 3.20
C ILE A 44 2.80 3.02 4.63
N LYS A 45 2.63 4.27 5.06
CA LYS A 45 2.79 4.66 6.46
C LYS A 45 1.41 4.99 6.98
N ILE A 46 0.97 4.31 8.01
CA ILE A 46 -0.40 4.44 8.47
C ILE A 46 -0.50 4.44 9.99
N LEU A 47 -1.39 5.26 10.50
CA LEU A 47 -1.80 5.26 11.89
C LEU A 47 -3.32 5.25 11.91
N ALA A 48 -3.90 4.20 12.46
CA ALA A 48 -5.35 4.10 12.54
C ALA A 48 -5.74 3.45 13.85
N ASP A 49 -6.67 4.09 14.57
CA ASP A 49 -7.15 3.53 15.83
C ASP A 49 -7.77 2.15 15.62
N SER A 50 -8.36 1.92 14.48
CA SER A 50 -8.97 0.63 14.19
C SER A 50 -7.94 -0.49 14.10
N LEU A 51 -6.69 -0.17 13.87
CA LEU A 51 -5.63 -1.17 13.80
C LEU A 51 -4.92 -1.38 15.14
N LEU A 52 -4.92 -0.37 15.97
CA LEU A 52 -4.11 -0.39 17.20
C LEU A 52 -4.39 -1.56 18.14
N PRO A 53 -5.64 -2.03 18.29
CA PRO A 53 -5.90 -3.17 19.17
C PRO A 53 -5.31 -4.48 18.67
N HIS A 54 -4.93 -4.54 17.41
CA HIS A 54 -4.45 -5.79 16.83
C HIS A 54 -2.94 -5.92 16.96
N PRO A 55 -2.42 -7.13 17.12
CA PRO A 55 -0.97 -7.35 17.04
C PRO A 55 -0.43 -6.88 15.69
N LEU A 56 0.83 -6.52 15.66
CA LEU A 56 1.43 -5.97 14.47
C LEU A 56 1.26 -6.88 13.24
N LEU A 57 1.42 -8.18 13.43
CA LEU A 57 1.23 -9.12 12.34
C LEU A 57 -0.18 -9.03 11.76
N ASP A 58 -1.17 -8.94 12.62
CA ASP A 58 -2.56 -8.86 12.19
C ASP A 58 -2.84 -7.54 11.49
N GLN A 59 -2.24 -6.46 11.95
CA GLN A 59 -2.39 -5.17 11.29
C GLN A 59 -1.90 -5.26 9.84
N HIS A 60 -0.75 -5.90 9.63
CA HIS A 60 -0.24 -6.10 8.29
C HIS A 60 -1.16 -6.96 7.44
N LYS A 61 -1.73 -8.00 8.04
CA LYS A 61 -2.66 -8.87 7.33
C LYS A 61 -3.93 -8.15 6.91
N ILE A 62 -4.45 -7.30 7.78
CA ILE A 62 -5.64 -6.53 7.49
C ILE A 62 -5.39 -5.62 6.28
N ILE A 63 -4.27 -4.92 6.29
CA ILE A 63 -3.94 -4.02 5.20
C ILE A 63 -3.74 -4.79 3.89
N LYS A 64 -2.99 -5.88 3.94
CA LYS A 64 -2.76 -6.67 2.74
C LYS A 64 -4.05 -7.26 2.19
N ASN A 65 -4.96 -7.66 3.06
CA ASN A 65 -6.23 -8.21 2.61
C ASN A 65 -7.08 -7.15 1.90
N LEU A 66 -7.06 -5.93 2.39
CA LEU A 66 -7.77 -4.84 1.73
C LEU A 66 -7.21 -4.55 0.34
N LEU A 67 -5.92 -4.81 0.15
CA LEU A 67 -5.25 -4.51 -1.11
C LEU A 67 -5.02 -5.74 -1.99
N LYS A 68 -5.62 -6.87 -1.63
CA LYS A 68 -5.30 -8.13 -2.33
C LYS A 68 -5.60 -8.07 -3.82
N GLU A 69 -6.60 -7.32 -4.23
CA GLU A 69 -6.91 -7.20 -5.64
C GLU A 69 -5.81 -6.48 -6.40
N GLU A 70 -5.14 -5.54 -5.74
CA GLU A 70 -4.06 -4.81 -6.39
C GLU A 70 -2.88 -5.74 -6.68
N PHE A 71 -2.64 -6.70 -5.80
CA PHE A 71 -1.58 -7.67 -6.04
C PHE A 71 -1.88 -8.50 -7.29
N SER A 72 -3.13 -8.83 -7.53
CA SER A 72 -3.47 -9.58 -8.75
C SER A 72 -3.48 -8.68 -9.98
N ARG A 73 -3.44 -7.38 -9.80
CA ARG A 73 -3.49 -6.43 -10.90
C ARG A 73 -2.16 -5.75 -11.18
N GLY A 74 -1.09 -6.23 -10.58
CA GLY A 74 0.23 -5.71 -10.89
C GLY A 74 1.01 -5.12 -9.74
N LEU A 75 0.42 -4.99 -8.57
CA LEU A 75 1.19 -4.57 -7.40
C LEU A 75 2.12 -5.70 -7.03
N HIS A 76 3.42 -5.42 -6.97
CA HIS A 76 4.43 -6.44 -6.82
C HIS A 76 4.98 -6.51 -5.41
N ALA A 77 5.21 -5.38 -4.81
CA ALA A 77 5.75 -5.33 -3.45
C ALA A 77 5.11 -4.19 -2.67
N LEU A 78 4.89 -4.44 -1.39
CA LEU A 78 4.26 -3.48 -0.51
C LEU A 78 4.99 -3.49 0.83
N SER A 79 5.51 -2.33 1.22
CA SER A 79 6.08 -2.13 2.55
C SER A 79 5.05 -1.42 3.41
N ILE A 80 4.85 -1.92 4.61
CA ILE A 80 3.87 -1.33 5.53
C ILE A 80 4.59 -0.88 6.79
N ILE A 81 4.46 0.38 7.10
CA ILE A 81 5.05 0.96 8.31
C ILE A 81 3.89 1.45 9.18
N ILE A 82 3.76 0.87 10.35
CA ILE A 82 2.72 1.28 11.29
C ILE A 82 3.30 2.41 12.13
N VAL A 83 2.73 3.58 11.96
CA VAL A 83 3.17 4.77 12.69
C VAL A 83 2.55 4.73 14.08
N LYS A 84 3.30 5.17 15.06
CA LYS A 84 2.81 5.21 16.45
C LYS A 84 2.75 6.63 16.98
#